data_5d4da5fc29968b20bf77f29f2648b59a
#
_entry.id   5d4da5fc29968b20bf77f29f2648b59a
#
_cell.length_a   1.000
_cell.length_b   1.000
_cell.length_c   1.000
_cell.angle_alpha   90.00
_cell.angle_beta   90.00
_cell.angle_gamma   90.00
#
_symmetry.space_group_name_H-M   'P 1'
#
loop_
_entity.id
_entity.type
_entity.pdbx_description
1 polymer ?
#
loop_
_entity_poly.entity_id
_entity_poly.type
_entity_poly.pdbx_seq_one_letter_code
_entity_poly.pdbx_strand_id
1 'polypeptide(L)'
;MIKSSLTLAFLLIASFELAQARAFTPKAAVVEIEITKKTYDYRMPWVSRNEQTHKNGILIGQNQILTTADGFSGQYLCRITKGGESRQYTAQIKWIDFYANIAMLDVSEPILWQDMEPVELAKKIPQSGDLQIYRWRSGRIEERAAEIIRLYNDTNKMSFLQHLKLSASSEITGAGWAEVVFDGAQLVGLTESASKDNRFDILPAPFIASVIERNQSADNPGLGNFDFRWMNAKNPALLKSKGLLNMPDRGVVVNEVGRRRLADNSLKIGDVILAIDGFEVDSEGKYLDPDYGRLSISGLATRAHSAKDTIPMTIWRDQSMHRIAYTLPRAQFSKSLIPSERYDAPPDYLVAGGLVFQPLNGPLMRALGKNKPILLDYYNDRPPLEERDGIVLLSMVLPDDYNRGYEDIRYIMVDQINGQVIHKLEDIKAALIQPEAGFHRIQFMPDESIHQIVLDSTEMPAVTERILQHYRIPAASSL
;
A
#
# COMPACT_ATOMS: atom_id res chain seq x y z
N MET A 1 97.38 -16.11 3.27
CA MET A 1 96.28 -17.07 3.01
C MET A 1 95.04 -16.48 3.67
N ILE A 2 94.25 -15.76 2.88
CA ILE A 2 92.96 -15.16 3.36
C ILE A 2 91.92 -15.65 2.45
N LYS A 3 90.98 -16.45 2.97
CA LYS A 3 89.80 -16.93 2.26
C LYS A 3 88.68 -15.84 2.39
N SER A 4 88.29 -15.25 1.31
CA SER A 4 87.10 -14.39 1.23
C SER A 4 85.87 -15.23 0.94
N SER A 5 84.88 -15.19 1.86
CA SER A 5 83.56 -15.77 1.72
C SER A 5 82.62 -14.75 1.14
N LEU A 6 82.13 -14.99 -0.09
CA LEU A 6 81.05 -14.21 -0.69
C LEU A 6 79.72 -14.66 -0.12
N THR A 7 79.04 -13.79 0.62
CA THR A 7 77.66 -14.01 1.05
C THR A 7 76.70 -13.42 0.02
N LEU A 8 75.94 -14.30 -0.66
CA LEU A 8 74.90 -13.97 -1.64
C LEU A 8 73.61 -13.60 -0.88
N ALA A 9 73.24 -12.34 -0.88
CA ALA A 9 71.98 -11.86 -0.31
C ALA A 9 70.85 -12.00 -1.40
N PHE A 10 69.94 -12.96 -1.19
CA PHE A 10 68.71 -13.07 -1.94
C PHE A 10 67.73 -11.99 -1.47
N LEU A 11 67.48 -10.94 -2.24
CA LEU A 11 66.35 -10.03 -2.07
C LEU A 11 65.07 -10.73 -2.56
N LEU A 12 64.26 -11.20 -1.61
CA LEU A 12 62.88 -11.59 -1.90
C LEU A 12 62.07 -10.28 -2.05
N ILE A 13 61.79 -9.90 -3.29
CA ILE A 13 60.77 -8.88 -3.59
C ILE A 13 59.41 -9.55 -3.41
N ALA A 14 58.84 -9.37 -2.23
CA ALA A 14 57.43 -9.69 -2.03
C ALA A 14 56.59 -8.63 -2.76
N SER A 15 56.10 -8.98 -3.94
CA SER A 15 55.07 -8.22 -4.63
C SER A 15 53.79 -8.29 -3.80
N PHE A 16 53.58 -7.32 -2.93
CA PHE A 16 52.27 -7.02 -2.37
C PHE A 16 51.42 -6.53 -3.53
N GLU A 17 50.62 -7.38 -4.13
CA GLU A 17 49.45 -6.97 -4.90
C GLU A 17 48.50 -6.31 -3.91
N LEU A 18 48.58 -4.98 -3.83
CA LEU A 18 47.48 -4.18 -3.31
C LEU A 18 46.30 -4.47 -4.24
N ALA A 19 45.41 -5.37 -3.84
CA ALA A 19 44.08 -5.38 -4.38
C ALA A 19 43.51 -3.98 -4.14
N GLN A 20 43.58 -3.12 -5.13
CA GLN A 20 42.83 -1.86 -5.11
C GLN A 20 41.36 -2.24 -4.91
N ALA A 21 40.86 -2.05 -3.70
CA ALA A 21 39.44 -2.14 -3.43
C ALA A 21 38.77 -1.22 -4.48
N ARG A 22 38.11 -1.85 -5.45
CA ARG A 22 37.40 -1.14 -6.52
C ARG A 22 36.44 -0.19 -5.79
N ALA A 23 36.63 1.12 -5.99
CA ALA A 23 35.77 2.11 -5.34
C ALA A 23 34.32 1.76 -5.68
N PHE A 24 33.50 1.55 -4.67
CA PHE A 24 32.07 1.25 -4.83
C PHE A 24 31.45 2.30 -5.77
N THR A 25 30.84 1.84 -6.82
CA THR A 25 30.20 2.70 -7.82
C THR A 25 28.71 2.37 -7.85
N PRO A 26 27.83 3.16 -7.21
CA PRO A 26 26.38 2.93 -7.22
C PRO A 26 25.80 2.70 -8.62
N LYS A 27 26.38 3.34 -9.63
CA LYS A 27 26.03 3.19 -11.05
C LYS A 27 25.98 1.74 -11.54
N ALA A 28 26.85 0.88 -11.03
CA ALA A 28 26.93 -0.53 -11.45
C ALA A 28 25.77 -1.37 -10.90
N ALA A 29 25.07 -0.91 -9.87
CA ALA A 29 23.97 -1.63 -9.25
C ALA A 29 22.58 -1.10 -9.64
N VAL A 30 22.48 0.14 -10.13
CA VAL A 30 21.19 0.81 -10.44
C VAL A 30 20.76 0.50 -11.87
N VAL A 31 19.51 0.14 -12.06
CA VAL A 31 18.90 -0.14 -13.36
C VAL A 31 17.67 0.75 -13.60
N GLU A 32 17.37 1.00 -14.87
CA GLU A 32 16.10 1.57 -15.30
C GLU A 32 15.10 0.44 -15.57
N ILE A 33 13.87 0.59 -15.08
CA ILE A 33 12.78 -0.36 -15.24
C ILE A 33 11.68 0.32 -16.04
N GLU A 34 11.28 -0.30 -17.16
CA GLU A 34 10.12 0.06 -17.95
C GLU A 34 9.00 -0.96 -17.69
N ILE A 35 7.83 -0.47 -17.27
CA ILE A 35 6.66 -1.28 -17.00
C ILE A 35 5.57 -0.91 -18.00
N THR A 36 5.05 -1.90 -18.74
CA THR A 36 3.85 -1.75 -19.54
C THR A 36 2.70 -2.45 -18.81
N LYS A 37 1.63 -1.70 -18.55
CA LYS A 37 0.48 -2.14 -17.76
C LYS A 37 -0.84 -1.76 -18.40
N LYS A 38 -1.92 -2.46 -18.03
CA LYS A 38 -3.29 -2.03 -18.26
C LYS A 38 -3.75 -1.12 -17.14
N THR A 39 -4.32 0.02 -17.51
CA THR A 39 -5.04 0.91 -16.60
C THR A 39 -6.51 0.93 -16.99
N TYR A 40 -7.39 1.01 -16.00
CA TYR A 40 -8.83 0.94 -16.19
C TYR A 40 -9.48 2.27 -15.85
N ASP A 41 -10.54 2.60 -16.61
CA ASP A 41 -11.42 3.70 -16.27
C ASP A 41 -12.53 3.20 -15.34
N TYR A 42 -12.46 3.52 -14.05
CA TYR A 42 -13.48 3.11 -13.09
C TYR A 42 -14.84 3.81 -13.30
N ARG A 43 -14.92 4.86 -14.13
CA ARG A 43 -16.19 5.45 -14.53
C ARG A 43 -16.84 4.70 -15.70
N MET A 44 -16.03 4.07 -16.55
CA MET A 44 -16.43 3.19 -17.64
C MET A 44 -15.70 1.85 -17.50
N PRO A 45 -16.14 0.96 -16.61
CA PRO A 45 -15.33 -0.17 -16.12
C PRO A 45 -14.89 -1.18 -17.19
N TRP A 46 -15.51 -1.17 -18.35
CA TRP A 46 -15.12 -1.98 -19.52
C TRP A 46 -14.03 -1.33 -20.40
N VAL A 47 -13.62 -0.08 -20.08
CA VAL A 47 -12.59 0.63 -20.84
C VAL A 47 -11.24 0.47 -20.18
N SER A 48 -10.26 0.03 -20.94
CA SER A 48 -8.87 -0.02 -20.51
C SER A 48 -7.94 0.60 -21.55
N ARG A 49 -6.78 1.04 -21.10
CA ARG A 49 -5.70 1.55 -21.94
C ARG A 49 -4.37 0.98 -21.50
N ASN A 50 -3.41 0.92 -22.43
CA ASN A 50 -2.04 0.60 -22.10
C ASN A 50 -1.31 1.87 -21.66
N GLU A 51 -0.50 1.74 -20.61
CA GLU A 51 0.32 2.79 -20.05
C GLU A 51 1.73 2.29 -19.83
N GLN A 52 2.73 3.12 -20.11
CA GLN A 52 4.12 2.86 -19.78
C GLN A 52 4.56 3.73 -18.60
N THR A 53 5.30 3.13 -17.69
CA THR A 53 5.87 3.81 -16.53
C THR A 53 7.34 3.45 -16.43
N HIS A 54 8.17 4.44 -16.18
CA HIS A 54 9.60 4.27 -15.94
C HIS A 54 9.92 4.49 -14.46
N LYS A 55 10.79 3.65 -13.92
CA LYS A 55 11.26 3.76 -12.54
C LYS A 55 12.66 3.16 -12.39
N ASN A 56 13.17 3.18 -11.17
CA ASN A 56 14.49 2.65 -10.88
C ASN A 56 14.40 1.33 -10.08
N GLY A 57 15.45 0.57 -10.17
CA GLY A 57 15.69 -0.61 -9.35
C GLY A 57 17.15 -0.73 -8.99
N ILE A 58 17.46 -1.56 -8.02
CA ILE A 58 18.80 -1.76 -7.52
C ILE A 58 19.10 -3.24 -7.24
N LEU A 59 20.27 -3.69 -7.63
CA LEU A 59 20.76 -5.03 -7.32
C LEU A 59 21.16 -5.13 -5.85
N ILE A 60 20.51 -6.04 -5.10
CA ILE A 60 20.78 -6.26 -3.65
C ILE A 60 21.26 -7.66 -3.29
N GLY A 61 21.37 -8.53 -4.26
CA GLY A 61 21.80 -9.93 -4.07
C GLY A 61 21.98 -10.60 -5.41
N GLN A 62 22.27 -11.89 -5.40
CA GLN A 62 22.44 -12.65 -6.66
C GLN A 62 21.10 -12.66 -7.41
N ASN A 63 21.07 -12.04 -8.61
CA ASN A 63 19.93 -11.99 -9.50
C ASN A 63 18.66 -11.40 -8.86
N GLN A 64 18.79 -10.41 -7.96
CA GLN A 64 17.66 -9.81 -7.28
C GLN A 64 17.67 -8.29 -7.41
N ILE A 65 16.72 -7.76 -8.16
CA ILE A 65 16.53 -6.32 -8.29
C ILE A 65 15.38 -5.89 -7.41
N LEU A 66 15.69 -5.05 -6.44
CA LEU A 66 14.74 -4.40 -5.54
C LEU A 66 14.19 -3.14 -6.18
N THR A 67 12.89 -2.92 -6.06
CA THR A 67 12.20 -1.69 -6.48
C THR A 67 10.94 -1.50 -5.63
N THR A 68 10.22 -0.38 -5.82
CA THR A 68 8.91 -0.17 -5.20
C THR A 68 7.80 -0.83 -6.02
N ALA A 69 6.71 -1.26 -5.36
CA ALA A 69 5.58 -1.96 -5.99
C ALA A 69 4.67 -1.04 -6.81
N ASP A 70 4.70 0.28 -6.57
CA ASP A 70 3.90 1.22 -7.33
C ASP A 70 4.22 1.18 -8.83
N GLY A 71 3.18 1.23 -9.63
CA GLY A 71 3.30 1.09 -11.08
C GLY A 71 3.14 -0.35 -11.60
N PHE A 72 3.27 -1.38 -10.75
CA PHE A 72 3.16 -2.78 -11.18
C PHE A 72 1.74 -3.33 -11.27
N SER A 73 0.76 -2.73 -10.60
CA SER A 73 -0.62 -3.22 -10.70
C SER A 73 -1.11 -3.19 -12.15
N GLY A 74 -1.60 -4.34 -12.63
CA GLY A 74 -2.04 -4.55 -14.00
C GLY A 74 -0.90 -4.67 -15.02
N GLN A 75 0.35 -4.86 -14.58
CA GLN A 75 1.49 -5.02 -15.48
C GLN A 75 1.40 -6.35 -16.26
N TYR A 76 1.85 -6.34 -17.50
CA TYR A 76 1.98 -7.53 -18.33
C TYR A 76 3.35 -7.61 -19.03
N LEU A 77 4.14 -6.55 -19.00
CA LEU A 77 5.50 -6.55 -19.50
C LEU A 77 6.37 -5.67 -18.61
N CYS A 78 7.50 -6.23 -18.17
CA CYS A 78 8.52 -5.51 -17.42
C CYS A 78 9.87 -5.69 -18.12
N ARG A 79 10.55 -4.60 -18.39
CA ARG A 79 11.86 -4.57 -19.01
C ARG A 79 12.86 -3.83 -18.18
N ILE A 80 14.10 -4.28 -18.20
CA ILE A 80 15.22 -3.67 -17.49
C ILE A 80 16.27 -3.22 -18.50
N THR A 81 16.77 -2.02 -18.31
CA THR A 81 17.93 -1.47 -19.03
C THR A 81 19.05 -1.20 -18.04
N LYS A 82 20.24 -1.71 -18.33
CA LYS A 82 21.43 -1.58 -17.49
C LYS A 82 22.31 -0.45 -17.99
N GLY A 83 22.76 0.39 -17.09
CA GLY A 83 23.90 1.29 -17.32
C GLY A 83 23.73 2.27 -18.48
N GLY A 84 22.50 2.56 -18.94
CA GLY A 84 22.23 3.40 -20.12
C GLY A 84 22.50 2.68 -21.45
N GLU A 85 22.68 1.35 -21.44
CA GLU A 85 22.74 0.53 -22.62
C GLU A 85 21.42 0.57 -23.40
N SER A 86 21.44 0.31 -24.71
CA SER A 86 20.21 0.20 -25.50
C SER A 86 19.52 -1.17 -25.36
N ARG A 87 20.25 -2.16 -24.82
CA ARG A 87 19.72 -3.52 -24.65
C ARG A 87 18.70 -3.58 -23.51
N GLN A 88 17.54 -4.14 -23.81
CA GLN A 88 16.48 -4.40 -22.85
C GLN A 88 16.42 -5.88 -22.49
N TYR A 89 16.20 -6.18 -21.22
CA TYR A 89 16.05 -7.52 -20.67
C TYR A 89 14.65 -7.68 -20.11
N THR A 90 14.00 -8.82 -20.38
CA THR A 90 12.68 -9.10 -19.83
C THR A 90 12.81 -9.54 -18.37
N ALA A 91 12.17 -8.80 -17.47
CA ALA A 91 12.13 -9.13 -16.05
C ALA A 91 10.83 -9.83 -15.65
N GLN A 92 10.94 -10.68 -14.64
CA GLN A 92 9.81 -11.34 -13.98
C GLN A 92 9.70 -10.84 -12.54
N ILE A 93 8.46 -10.71 -12.07
CA ILE A 93 8.22 -10.43 -10.65
C ILE A 93 8.48 -11.72 -9.87
N LYS A 94 9.50 -11.72 -9.02
CA LYS A 94 9.78 -12.82 -8.09
C LYS A 94 8.75 -12.84 -6.96
N TRP A 95 8.46 -11.67 -6.41
CA TRP A 95 7.38 -11.40 -5.48
C TRP A 95 7.08 -9.90 -5.42
N ILE A 96 5.87 -9.55 -4.99
CA ILE A 96 5.42 -8.18 -4.79
C ILE A 96 4.57 -8.08 -3.52
N ASP A 97 4.83 -7.04 -2.74
CA ASP A 97 4.04 -6.68 -1.56
C ASP A 97 3.53 -5.24 -1.73
N PHE A 98 2.28 -5.12 -2.15
CA PHE A 98 1.64 -3.82 -2.30
C PHE A 98 1.39 -3.12 -0.97
N TYR A 99 1.31 -3.86 0.16
CA TYR A 99 1.15 -3.24 1.48
C TYR A 99 2.41 -2.53 1.94
N ALA A 100 3.57 -3.13 1.63
CA ALA A 100 4.87 -2.55 1.91
C ALA A 100 5.36 -1.58 0.82
N ASN A 101 4.71 -1.55 -0.34
CA ASN A 101 5.20 -0.89 -1.55
C ASN A 101 6.59 -1.39 -1.99
N ILE A 102 6.81 -2.69 -1.98
CA ILE A 102 8.10 -3.30 -2.36
C ILE A 102 7.87 -4.43 -3.37
N ALA A 103 8.72 -4.49 -4.39
CA ALA A 103 8.77 -5.56 -5.37
C ALA A 103 10.20 -6.06 -5.57
N MET A 104 10.32 -7.35 -5.81
CA MET A 104 11.56 -8.03 -6.17
C MET A 104 11.43 -8.61 -7.57
N LEU A 105 12.37 -8.25 -8.42
CA LEU A 105 12.42 -8.71 -9.80
C LEU A 105 13.61 -9.66 -10.01
N ASP A 106 13.45 -10.55 -10.97
CA ASP A 106 14.49 -11.45 -11.48
C ASP A 106 14.56 -11.35 -12.99
N VAL A 107 15.75 -11.62 -13.55
CA VAL A 107 16.00 -11.72 -15.00
C VAL A 107 16.77 -13.01 -15.26
N SER A 108 16.24 -13.84 -16.13
CA SER A 108 16.84 -15.13 -16.46
C SER A 108 18.08 -15.03 -17.33
N GLU A 109 18.33 -13.89 -17.96
CA GLU A 109 19.45 -13.69 -18.89
C GLU A 109 20.75 -13.39 -18.11
N PRO A 110 21.76 -14.31 -18.09
CA PRO A 110 22.98 -14.14 -17.28
C PRO A 110 23.82 -12.93 -17.64
N ILE A 111 23.73 -12.45 -18.86
CA ILE A 111 24.54 -11.33 -19.36
C ILE A 111 24.16 -10.00 -18.67
N LEU A 112 22.92 -9.85 -18.16
CA LEU A 112 22.54 -8.67 -17.37
C LEU A 112 23.43 -8.52 -16.13
N TRP A 113 23.74 -9.64 -15.49
CA TRP A 113 24.41 -9.66 -14.19
C TRP A 113 25.93 -9.45 -14.29
N GLN A 114 26.50 -9.53 -15.51
CA GLN A 114 27.91 -9.27 -15.70
C GLN A 114 28.22 -7.82 -15.34
N ASP A 115 29.31 -7.62 -14.61
CA ASP A 115 29.78 -6.29 -14.13
C ASP A 115 28.79 -5.53 -13.21
N MET A 116 27.74 -6.18 -12.70
CA MET A 116 26.88 -5.65 -11.66
C MET A 116 27.37 -6.11 -10.27
N GLU A 117 27.41 -5.18 -9.33
CA GLU A 117 27.78 -5.45 -7.95
C GLU A 117 26.57 -5.20 -7.03
N PRO A 118 26.14 -6.20 -6.22
CA PRO A 118 25.03 -6.01 -5.31
C PRO A 118 25.40 -5.04 -4.18
N VAL A 119 24.42 -4.25 -3.72
CA VAL A 119 24.61 -3.32 -2.63
C VAL A 119 24.11 -3.90 -1.32
N GLU A 120 24.67 -3.43 -0.21
CA GLU A 120 24.21 -3.76 1.12
C GLU A 120 23.18 -2.75 1.62
N LEU A 121 22.13 -3.26 2.28
CA LEU A 121 21.12 -2.45 2.95
C LEU A 121 21.69 -1.88 4.26
N ALA A 122 21.50 -0.60 4.50
CA ALA A 122 21.87 0.01 5.78
C ALA A 122 21.06 -0.62 6.92
N LYS A 123 21.74 -1.01 7.99
CA LYS A 123 21.11 -1.62 9.17
C LYS A 123 20.36 -0.60 10.02
N LYS A 124 20.74 0.66 9.97
CA LYS A 124 20.14 1.79 10.67
C LYS A 124 19.96 2.96 9.70
N ILE A 125 18.98 3.79 9.97
CA ILE A 125 18.77 5.03 9.21
C ILE A 125 19.70 6.08 9.79
N PRO A 126 20.51 6.79 8.97
CA PRO A 126 21.29 7.92 9.43
C PRO A 126 20.35 9.04 9.93
N GLN A 127 20.70 9.67 11.04
CA GLN A 127 19.93 10.79 11.61
C GLN A 127 20.39 12.14 11.09
N SER A 128 21.60 12.19 10.55
CA SER A 128 22.23 13.37 9.94
C SER A 128 23.27 12.88 8.96
N GLY A 129 23.61 13.70 7.99
CA GLY A 129 24.63 13.40 6.99
C GLY A 129 24.19 13.78 5.58
N ASP A 130 25.17 13.76 4.67
CA ASP A 130 24.96 14.04 3.25
C ASP A 130 24.61 12.75 2.53
N LEU A 131 23.36 12.57 2.25
CA LEU A 131 22.89 11.46 1.42
C LEU A 131 23.15 11.74 -0.04
N GLN A 132 23.30 10.69 -0.84
CA GLN A 132 23.34 10.76 -2.29
C GLN A 132 22.15 10.03 -2.89
N ILE A 133 21.41 10.69 -3.81
CA ILE A 133 20.30 10.11 -4.55
C ILE A 133 20.69 9.88 -5.99
N TYR A 134 20.40 8.70 -6.50
CA TYR A 134 20.70 8.29 -7.89
C TYR A 134 19.46 7.83 -8.61
N ARG A 135 19.36 8.16 -9.90
CA ARG A 135 18.37 7.60 -10.82
C ARG A 135 18.91 7.48 -12.24
N TRP A 136 18.44 6.47 -12.93
CA TRP A 136 18.52 6.43 -14.39
C TRP A 136 17.33 7.17 -14.98
N ARG A 137 17.60 8.06 -15.92
CA ARG A 137 16.56 8.76 -16.68
C ARG A 137 17.06 9.05 -18.09
N SER A 138 16.32 8.58 -19.10
CA SER A 138 16.65 8.80 -20.52
C SER A 138 18.09 8.40 -20.87
N GLY A 139 18.53 7.24 -20.38
CA GLY A 139 19.87 6.69 -20.65
C GLY A 139 21.02 7.38 -19.91
N ARG A 140 20.72 8.25 -18.94
CA ARG A 140 21.74 8.94 -18.13
C ARG A 140 21.48 8.71 -16.65
N ILE A 141 22.57 8.54 -15.88
CA ILE A 141 22.46 8.57 -14.44
C ILE A 141 22.54 10.02 -13.95
N GLU A 142 21.56 10.39 -13.14
CA GLU A 142 21.56 11.63 -12.39
C GLU A 142 21.96 11.32 -10.96
N GLU A 143 22.85 12.15 -10.40
CA GLU A 143 23.33 12.06 -9.03
C GLU A 143 23.17 13.44 -8.39
N ARG A 144 22.60 13.50 -7.19
CA ARG A 144 22.44 14.74 -6.42
C ARG A 144 22.62 14.44 -4.93
N ALA A 145 23.07 15.45 -4.19
CA ALA A 145 23.02 15.44 -2.73
C ALA A 145 21.56 15.50 -2.24
N ALA A 146 21.31 14.92 -1.10
CA ALA A 146 20.03 14.99 -0.42
C ALA A 146 20.23 15.21 1.08
N GLU A 147 19.41 16.07 1.67
CA GLU A 147 19.44 16.43 3.09
C GLU A 147 18.29 15.78 3.84
N ILE A 148 18.59 15.18 4.99
CA ILE A 148 17.58 14.60 5.89
C ILE A 148 16.78 15.74 6.54
N ILE A 149 15.44 15.66 6.43
CA ILE A 149 14.53 16.59 7.09
C ILE A 149 14.05 16.01 8.41
N ARG A 150 13.51 14.79 8.39
CA ARG A 150 12.96 14.12 9.57
C ARG A 150 12.71 12.64 9.37
N LEU A 151 12.64 11.93 10.49
CA LEU A 151 12.06 10.58 10.60
C LEU A 151 10.68 10.67 11.22
N TYR A 152 9.72 9.92 10.70
CA TYR A 152 8.34 9.92 11.19
C TYR A 152 7.58 8.69 10.70
N ASN A 153 6.47 8.37 11.34
CA ASN A 153 5.56 7.35 10.86
C ASN A 153 4.45 7.98 10.04
N ASP A 154 4.17 7.41 8.88
CA ASP A 154 3.07 7.81 8.02
C ASP A 154 2.56 6.64 7.18
N THR A 155 1.42 6.85 6.54
CA THR A 155 0.77 5.88 5.68
C THR A 155 1.62 5.56 4.46
N ASN A 156 1.71 4.28 4.11
CA ASN A 156 2.37 3.83 2.89
C ASN A 156 1.66 4.40 1.64
N LYS A 157 2.41 4.68 0.58
CA LYS A 157 1.87 5.19 -0.69
C LYS A 157 0.79 4.28 -1.29
N MET A 158 0.96 2.97 -1.13
CA MET A 158 0.13 1.95 -1.77
C MET A 158 -0.91 1.33 -0.84
N SER A 159 -0.88 1.66 0.46
CA SER A 159 -1.76 1.04 1.45
C SER A 159 -2.10 1.97 2.59
N PHE A 160 -2.98 1.52 3.48
CA PHE A 160 -3.30 2.21 4.73
C PHE A 160 -2.31 1.95 5.87
N LEU A 161 -1.31 1.08 5.65
CA LEU A 161 -0.33 0.74 6.68
C LEU A 161 0.59 1.91 6.99
N GLN A 162 0.77 2.15 8.28
CA GLN A 162 1.76 3.10 8.76
C GLN A 162 3.09 2.41 9.05
N HIS A 163 4.15 3.01 8.58
CA HIS A 163 5.51 2.55 8.81
C HIS A 163 6.45 3.75 8.96
N LEU A 164 7.67 3.46 9.40
CA LEU A 164 8.72 4.48 9.49
C LEU A 164 9.09 4.99 8.09
N LYS A 165 9.18 6.30 7.95
CA LYS A 165 9.63 7.02 6.75
C LYS A 165 10.78 7.94 7.07
N LEU A 166 11.64 8.14 6.09
CA LEU A 166 12.65 9.18 6.09
C LEU A 166 12.27 10.24 5.06
N SER A 167 12.00 11.46 5.49
CA SER A 167 11.80 12.60 4.60
C SER A 167 13.12 13.30 4.34
N ALA A 168 13.38 13.56 3.06
CA ALA A 168 14.58 14.27 2.61
C ALA A 168 14.23 15.32 1.55
N SER A 169 15.17 16.21 1.26
CA SER A 169 15.09 17.19 0.17
C SER A 169 16.31 17.09 -0.74
N SER A 170 16.12 17.37 -2.03
CA SER A 170 17.19 17.40 -3.03
C SER A 170 16.77 18.26 -4.22
N GLU A 171 17.74 18.66 -5.04
CA GLU A 171 17.47 19.32 -6.33
C GLU A 171 16.90 18.38 -7.40
N ILE A 172 16.80 17.07 -7.14
CA ILE A 172 16.11 16.11 -8.03
C ILE A 172 14.62 16.43 -8.08
N THR A 173 14.13 16.77 -9.25
CA THR A 173 12.70 17.05 -9.45
C THR A 173 11.93 15.79 -9.84
N GLY A 174 10.70 15.61 -9.32
CA GLY A 174 9.82 14.49 -9.66
C GLY A 174 10.36 13.14 -9.21
N ALA A 175 11.02 13.09 -8.04
CA ALA A 175 11.38 11.84 -7.38
C ALA A 175 10.13 11.06 -6.93
N GLY A 176 10.31 9.84 -6.41
CA GLY A 176 9.22 8.97 -5.94
C GLY A 176 8.93 7.79 -6.86
N TRP A 177 9.91 7.45 -7.71
CA TRP A 177 9.89 6.32 -8.63
C TRP A 177 11.03 5.34 -8.36
N ALA A 178 11.24 5.02 -7.07
CA ALA A 178 12.28 4.14 -6.58
C ALA A 178 13.71 4.62 -6.89
N GLU A 179 13.94 5.93 -6.92
CA GLU A 179 15.32 6.43 -6.90
C GLU A 179 16.03 5.89 -5.67
N VAL A 180 17.28 5.56 -5.82
CA VAL A 180 18.08 4.91 -4.78
C VAL A 180 18.84 5.93 -3.95
N VAL A 181 18.78 5.81 -2.63
CA VAL A 181 19.40 6.76 -1.70
C VAL A 181 20.48 6.06 -0.88
N PHE A 182 21.68 6.64 -0.89
CA PHE A 182 22.87 6.11 -0.26
C PHE A 182 23.42 7.02 0.84
N ASP A 183 24.01 6.37 1.83
CA ASP A 183 24.99 6.96 2.77
C ASP A 183 26.31 6.21 2.57
N GLY A 184 27.28 6.86 1.93
CA GLY A 184 28.48 6.19 1.48
C GLY A 184 28.20 5.03 0.53
N ALA A 185 28.57 3.80 0.92
CA ALA A 185 28.33 2.58 0.13
C ALA A 185 27.05 1.83 0.50
N GLN A 186 26.32 2.25 1.52
CA GLN A 186 25.14 1.55 2.01
C GLN A 186 23.85 2.15 1.45
N LEU A 187 22.94 1.32 1.00
CA LEU A 187 21.60 1.73 0.57
C LEU A 187 20.76 2.11 1.79
N VAL A 188 20.42 3.38 1.92
CA VAL A 188 19.53 3.92 2.98
C VAL A 188 18.07 3.62 2.68
N GLY A 189 17.70 3.56 1.41
CA GLY A 189 16.34 3.22 0.99
C GLY A 189 16.01 3.63 -0.44
N LEU A 190 14.71 3.49 -0.76
CA LEU A 190 14.14 3.84 -2.06
C LEU A 190 13.12 4.97 -1.88
N THR A 191 13.10 5.92 -2.80
CA THR A 191 12.05 6.95 -2.79
C THR A 191 10.70 6.35 -3.14
N GLU A 192 9.64 6.77 -2.44
CA GLU A 192 8.28 6.30 -2.70
C GLU A 192 7.30 7.42 -3.09
N SER A 193 7.58 8.66 -2.70
CA SER A 193 6.71 9.81 -2.97
C SER A 193 7.54 11.07 -3.12
N ALA A 194 6.98 12.07 -3.81
CA ALA A 194 7.56 13.40 -3.88
C ALA A 194 6.50 14.47 -3.69
N SER A 195 6.88 15.57 -3.07
CA SER A 195 6.08 16.79 -2.96
C SER A 195 6.56 17.85 -3.97
N LYS A 196 5.77 18.91 -4.11
CA LYS A 196 6.11 20.03 -5.02
C LYS A 196 7.35 20.82 -4.60
N ASP A 197 7.77 20.70 -3.34
CA ASP A 197 8.86 21.50 -2.74
C ASP A 197 10.20 20.76 -2.76
N ASN A 198 10.45 19.92 -3.75
CA ASN A 198 11.66 19.07 -3.86
C ASN A 198 11.89 18.15 -2.64
N ARG A 199 10.85 17.90 -1.86
CA ARG A 199 10.86 16.93 -0.77
C ARG A 199 10.34 15.60 -1.26
N PHE A 200 10.88 14.53 -0.71
CA PHE A 200 10.44 13.17 -1.01
C PHE A 200 10.54 12.29 0.24
N ASP A 201 9.74 11.25 0.26
CA ASP A 201 9.79 10.25 1.30
C ASP A 201 10.51 9.01 0.78
N ILE A 202 11.25 8.39 1.67
CA ILE A 202 12.08 7.22 1.44
C ILE A 202 11.52 6.08 2.27
N LEU A 203 11.32 4.92 1.63
CA LEU A 203 11.17 3.62 2.27
C LEU A 203 12.53 3.22 2.84
N PRO A 204 12.71 3.18 4.17
CA PRO A 204 14.04 3.00 4.72
C PRO A 204 14.49 1.54 4.67
N ALA A 205 15.80 1.35 4.50
CA ALA A 205 16.44 0.04 4.36
C ALA A 205 16.09 -0.96 5.49
N PRO A 206 16.01 -0.59 6.78
CA PRO A 206 15.59 -1.54 7.82
C PRO A 206 14.17 -2.08 7.62
N PHE A 207 13.22 -1.24 7.17
CA PHE A 207 11.88 -1.68 6.82
C PHE A 207 11.90 -2.60 5.59
N ILE A 208 12.63 -2.22 4.55
CA ILE A 208 12.82 -3.05 3.34
C ILE A 208 13.39 -4.42 3.71
N ALA A 209 14.45 -4.47 4.53
CA ALA A 209 15.08 -5.72 4.98
C ALA A 209 14.08 -6.64 5.69
N SER A 210 13.25 -6.08 6.58
CA SER A 210 12.23 -6.86 7.30
C SER A 210 11.15 -7.43 6.37
N VAL A 211 10.79 -6.73 5.29
CA VAL A 211 9.84 -7.21 4.28
C VAL A 211 10.46 -8.31 3.43
N ILE A 212 11.74 -8.17 3.04
CA ILE A 212 12.48 -9.20 2.30
C ILE A 212 12.55 -10.49 3.12
N GLU A 213 12.92 -10.41 4.39
CA GLU A 213 13.02 -11.56 5.29
C GLU A 213 11.67 -12.29 5.40
N ARG A 214 10.57 -11.59 5.57
CA ARG A 214 9.21 -12.17 5.60
C ARG A 214 8.85 -12.88 4.30
N ASN A 215 9.18 -12.31 3.14
CA ASN A 215 8.88 -12.91 1.84
C ASN A 215 9.78 -14.10 1.50
N GLN A 216 10.90 -14.27 2.17
CA GLN A 216 11.75 -15.47 2.07
C GLN A 216 11.26 -16.61 2.97
N SER A 217 10.45 -16.31 3.99
CA SER A 217 9.87 -17.33 4.86
C SER A 217 8.75 -18.09 4.15
N ALA A 218 8.74 -19.42 4.26
CA ALA A 218 7.71 -20.29 3.69
C ALA A 218 6.29 -19.95 4.20
N ASP A 219 6.19 -19.51 5.45
CA ASP A 219 4.94 -19.17 6.13
C ASP A 219 4.62 -17.68 6.09
N ASN A 220 5.09 -16.92 5.10
CA ASN A 220 4.93 -15.47 5.05
C ASN A 220 3.69 -14.95 5.83
N PRO A 221 3.83 -14.48 7.06
CA PRO A 221 2.69 -14.07 7.89
C PRO A 221 2.06 -12.76 7.37
N GLY A 222 2.79 -12.01 6.57
CA GLY A 222 2.42 -10.68 6.10
C GLY A 222 2.66 -9.59 7.14
N LEU A 223 2.33 -8.36 6.78
CA LEU A 223 2.46 -7.22 7.68
C LEU A 223 1.35 -7.20 8.72
N GLY A 224 1.73 -6.89 9.95
CA GLY A 224 0.79 -6.65 11.04
C GLY A 224 0.12 -5.28 10.94
N ASN A 225 -1.07 -5.17 11.51
CA ASN A 225 -1.81 -3.92 11.57
C ASN A 225 -2.55 -3.81 12.91
N PHE A 226 -2.71 -2.60 13.44
CA PHE A 226 -3.63 -2.36 14.54
C PHE A 226 -5.04 -2.20 13.99
N ASP A 227 -5.99 -3.00 14.46
CA ASP A 227 -7.40 -2.96 14.08
C ASP A 227 -8.27 -2.20 15.11
N PHE A 228 -7.64 -1.28 15.81
CA PHE A 228 -8.32 -0.33 16.71
C PHE A 228 -8.00 1.11 16.32
N ARG A 229 -8.89 2.02 16.67
CA ARG A 229 -8.68 3.47 16.58
C ARG A 229 -8.63 4.06 17.96
N TRP A 230 -7.94 5.16 18.10
CA TRP A 230 -7.77 5.88 19.35
C TRP A 230 -7.90 7.39 19.16
N MET A 231 -8.21 8.06 20.24
CA MET A 231 -8.21 9.52 20.33
C MET A 231 -7.17 9.98 21.33
N ASN A 232 -6.59 11.15 21.10
CA ASN A 232 -5.66 11.74 22.05
C ASN A 232 -6.34 12.05 23.38
N ALA A 233 -5.55 12.07 24.45
CA ALA A 233 -6.02 12.34 25.81
C ALA A 233 -5.40 13.64 26.38
N LYS A 234 -5.15 14.63 25.51
CA LYS A 234 -4.61 15.95 25.91
C LYS A 234 -5.49 16.72 26.90
N ASN A 235 -6.80 16.46 26.88
CA ASN A 235 -7.72 17.08 27.82
C ASN A 235 -7.62 16.37 29.18
N PRO A 236 -7.13 17.05 30.25
CA PRO A 236 -6.97 16.43 31.57
C PRO A 236 -8.29 15.93 32.17
N ALA A 237 -9.43 16.54 31.79
CA ALA A 237 -10.74 16.12 32.27
C ALA A 237 -11.09 14.70 31.76
N LEU A 238 -10.63 14.33 30.54
CA LEU A 238 -10.84 12.99 29.99
C LEU A 238 -10.14 11.93 30.85
N LEU A 239 -8.84 12.10 31.15
CA LEU A 239 -8.09 11.18 32.00
C LEU A 239 -8.65 11.16 33.46
N LYS A 240 -9.02 12.32 33.98
CA LYS A 240 -9.66 12.44 35.28
C LYS A 240 -10.97 11.67 35.33
N SER A 241 -11.81 11.76 34.30
CA SER A 241 -13.08 11.01 34.23
C SER A 241 -12.89 9.49 34.21
N LYS A 242 -11.69 9.04 33.77
CA LYS A 242 -11.27 7.63 33.79
C LYS A 242 -10.59 7.21 35.11
N GLY A 243 -10.46 8.09 36.05
CA GLY A 243 -9.79 7.82 37.35
C GLY A 243 -8.26 7.91 37.29
N LEU A 244 -7.68 8.40 36.18
CA LEU A 244 -6.23 8.61 36.00
C LEU A 244 -5.84 10.00 36.51
N LEU A 245 -5.80 10.17 37.82
CA LEU A 245 -5.53 11.46 38.48
C LEU A 245 -4.01 11.81 38.53
N ASN A 246 -3.17 10.77 38.60
CA ASN A 246 -1.73 10.89 38.88
C ASN A 246 -0.84 10.62 37.67
N MET A 247 -1.38 10.54 36.48
CA MET A 247 -0.65 10.29 35.23
C MET A 247 -1.03 11.33 34.16
N PRO A 248 -0.69 12.62 34.39
CA PRO A 248 -0.90 13.63 33.36
C PRO A 248 -0.08 13.29 32.12
N ASP A 249 -0.60 13.62 30.96
CA ASP A 249 0.06 13.46 29.65
C ASP A 249 0.41 12.03 29.22
N ARG A 250 -0.25 11.01 29.81
CA ARG A 250 -0.02 9.61 29.47
C ARG A 250 -1.26 8.92 28.91
N GLY A 251 -1.03 8.17 27.82
CA GLY A 251 -1.99 7.28 27.23
C GLY A 251 -2.95 7.92 26.24
N VAL A 252 -3.58 7.08 25.45
CA VAL A 252 -4.61 7.41 24.46
C VAL A 252 -5.85 6.57 24.72
N VAL A 253 -7.03 7.12 24.42
CA VAL A 253 -8.31 6.44 24.67
C VAL A 253 -8.75 5.69 23.42
N VAL A 254 -9.01 4.41 23.53
CA VAL A 254 -9.58 3.57 22.48
C VAL A 254 -11.02 4.00 22.20
N ASN A 255 -11.32 4.39 20.97
CA ASN A 255 -12.65 4.81 20.54
C ASN A 255 -13.31 3.83 19.57
N GLU A 256 -12.54 2.90 18.97
CA GLU A 256 -13.05 1.86 18.10
C GLU A 256 -12.15 0.62 18.18
N VAL A 257 -12.77 -0.56 18.12
CA VAL A 257 -12.05 -1.85 18.04
C VAL A 257 -12.64 -2.70 16.92
N GLY A 258 -11.79 -3.45 16.23
CA GLY A 258 -12.23 -4.39 15.20
C GLY A 258 -13.17 -5.46 15.78
N ARG A 259 -14.14 -5.94 15.00
CA ARG A 259 -15.15 -6.92 15.44
C ARG A 259 -14.58 -8.16 16.11
N ARG A 260 -13.43 -8.65 15.63
CA ARG A 260 -12.73 -9.80 16.25
C ARG A 260 -12.32 -9.53 17.70
N ARG A 261 -11.99 -8.28 18.04
CA ARG A 261 -11.57 -7.87 19.39
C ARG A 261 -12.71 -7.85 20.39
N LEU A 262 -13.92 -7.56 19.89
CA LEU A 262 -15.12 -7.66 20.73
C LEU A 262 -15.35 -9.08 21.24
N ALA A 263 -14.95 -10.09 20.43
CA ALA A 263 -15.10 -11.52 20.81
C ALA A 263 -14.00 -12.01 21.77
N ASP A 264 -12.75 -11.54 21.63
CA ASP A 264 -11.62 -11.98 22.45
C ASP A 264 -11.43 -11.15 23.73
N ASN A 265 -12.18 -10.07 23.88
CA ASN A 265 -12.16 -9.19 25.06
C ASN A 265 -10.79 -8.58 25.41
N SER A 266 -9.81 -8.67 24.50
CA SER A 266 -8.44 -8.23 24.77
C SER A 266 -8.33 -6.72 24.91
N LEU A 267 -8.99 -5.94 24.03
CA LEU A 267 -9.04 -4.48 24.03
C LEU A 267 -10.50 -4.04 23.89
N LYS A 268 -10.92 -3.01 24.63
CA LYS A 268 -12.29 -2.49 24.64
C LYS A 268 -12.34 -0.99 24.36
N ILE A 269 -13.46 -0.54 23.82
CA ILE A 269 -13.75 0.88 23.70
C ILE A 269 -13.75 1.51 25.09
N GLY A 270 -13.04 2.62 25.25
CA GLY A 270 -12.87 3.33 26.51
C GLY A 270 -11.64 2.95 27.32
N ASP A 271 -10.90 1.91 26.95
CA ASP A 271 -9.57 1.63 27.52
C ASP A 271 -8.63 2.80 27.29
N VAL A 272 -7.70 3.03 28.22
CA VAL A 272 -6.59 3.95 28.01
C VAL A 272 -5.33 3.12 27.80
N ILE A 273 -4.73 3.20 26.62
CA ILE A 273 -3.47 2.50 26.32
C ILE A 273 -2.32 3.32 26.90
N LEU A 274 -1.60 2.73 27.85
CA LEU A 274 -0.47 3.35 28.56
C LEU A 274 0.89 2.92 28.03
N ALA A 275 0.98 1.71 27.49
CA ALA A 275 2.19 1.20 26.86
C ALA A 275 1.86 0.13 25.79
N ILE A 276 2.68 0.06 24.74
CA ILE A 276 2.64 -0.96 23.69
C ILE A 276 4.07 -1.48 23.49
N ASP A 277 4.27 -2.78 23.51
CA ASP A 277 5.57 -3.43 23.27
C ASP A 277 6.71 -2.88 24.18
N GLY A 278 6.39 -2.54 25.42
CA GLY A 278 7.31 -1.95 26.36
C GLY A 278 7.53 -0.42 26.20
N PHE A 279 7.03 0.18 25.14
CA PHE A 279 7.11 1.64 24.94
C PHE A 279 5.97 2.35 25.63
N GLU A 280 6.29 3.34 26.45
CA GLU A 280 5.30 4.22 27.07
C GLU A 280 4.62 5.10 26.02
N VAL A 281 3.30 5.25 26.15
CA VAL A 281 2.46 6.03 25.24
C VAL A 281 2.10 7.36 25.91
N ASP A 282 2.36 8.48 25.24
CA ASP A 282 1.94 9.79 25.71
C ASP A 282 0.50 10.15 25.31
N SER A 283 -0.03 11.27 25.79
CA SER A 283 -1.40 11.72 25.52
C SER A 283 -1.65 12.12 24.05
N GLU A 284 -0.62 12.21 23.23
CA GLU A 284 -0.71 12.44 21.79
C GLU A 284 -0.68 11.14 20.96
N GLY A 285 -0.51 9.99 21.61
CA GLY A 285 -0.31 8.71 20.92
C GLY A 285 1.07 8.57 20.29
N LYS A 286 2.08 9.08 20.97
CA LYS A 286 3.47 8.94 20.58
C LYS A 286 4.26 8.19 21.63
N TYR A 287 5.35 7.60 21.21
CA TYR A 287 6.33 6.92 22.06
C TYR A 287 7.74 7.44 21.74
N LEU A 288 8.68 7.21 22.64
CA LEU A 288 10.10 7.54 22.42
C LEU A 288 10.81 6.29 21.88
N ASP A 289 11.14 6.32 20.58
CA ASP A 289 11.97 5.31 19.96
C ASP A 289 13.44 5.55 20.31
N PRO A 290 14.23 4.53 20.74
CA PRO A 290 15.61 4.71 21.16
C PRO A 290 16.54 5.14 20.03
N ASP A 291 16.23 4.76 18.78
CA ASP A 291 17.05 5.06 17.61
C ASP A 291 16.53 6.30 16.84
N TYR A 292 15.21 6.56 16.84
CA TYR A 292 14.56 7.49 15.90
C TYR A 292 13.76 8.62 16.57
N GLY A 293 13.81 8.72 17.89
CA GLY A 293 13.16 9.79 18.62
C GLY A 293 11.65 9.61 18.79
N ARG A 294 10.88 10.69 18.83
CA ARG A 294 9.44 10.65 19.17
C ARG A 294 8.59 10.30 17.95
N LEU A 295 8.01 9.10 17.93
CA LEU A 295 7.22 8.54 16.84
C LEU A 295 5.77 8.23 17.23
N SER A 296 4.86 8.12 16.26
CA SER A 296 3.47 7.66 16.47
C SER A 296 3.44 6.19 16.80
N ILE A 297 2.57 5.78 17.76
CA ILE A 297 2.32 4.37 18.10
C ILE A 297 1.78 3.56 16.93
N SER A 298 1.16 4.20 15.93
CA SER A 298 0.62 3.52 14.74
C SER A 298 1.68 2.72 13.98
N GLY A 299 2.94 3.16 14.00
CA GLY A 299 4.05 2.48 13.33
C GLY A 299 4.60 1.26 14.09
N LEU A 300 4.22 1.04 15.35
CA LEU A 300 4.73 -0.08 16.14
C LEU A 300 4.33 -1.45 15.56
N ALA A 301 3.17 -1.54 14.90
CA ALA A 301 2.73 -2.77 14.25
C ALA A 301 3.66 -3.27 13.13
N THR A 302 4.43 -2.37 12.52
CA THR A 302 5.34 -2.68 11.40
C THR A 302 6.82 -2.53 11.76
N ARG A 303 7.13 -2.04 12.99
CA ARG A 303 8.50 -1.73 13.42
C ARG A 303 9.38 -2.99 13.51
N ALA A 304 8.91 -4.00 14.24
CA ALA A 304 9.66 -5.23 14.49
C ALA A 304 8.78 -6.48 14.50
N HIS A 305 7.51 -6.35 14.14
CA HIS A 305 6.51 -7.41 14.24
C HIS A 305 5.92 -7.78 12.89
N SER A 306 5.39 -8.99 12.82
CA SER A 306 4.65 -9.56 11.71
C SER A 306 3.20 -9.80 12.12
N ALA A 307 2.33 -10.04 11.15
CA ALA A 307 0.99 -10.52 11.47
C ALA A 307 1.06 -11.82 12.28
N LYS A 308 0.11 -12.01 13.19
CA LYS A 308 0.00 -13.10 14.19
C LYS A 308 0.95 -12.97 15.37
N ASP A 309 1.93 -12.07 15.36
CA ASP A 309 2.72 -11.81 16.56
C ASP A 309 1.84 -11.26 17.67
N THR A 310 2.18 -11.63 18.91
CA THR A 310 1.48 -11.15 20.10
C THR A 310 2.31 -10.06 20.77
N ILE A 311 1.73 -8.87 20.89
CA ILE A 311 2.37 -7.69 21.48
C ILE A 311 1.79 -7.45 22.88
N PRO A 312 2.64 -7.30 23.91
CA PRO A 312 2.17 -6.93 25.23
C PRO A 312 1.69 -5.47 25.22
N MET A 313 0.50 -5.23 25.80
CA MET A 313 0.00 -3.87 26.02
C MET A 313 -0.33 -3.69 27.51
N THR A 314 -0.04 -2.49 28.02
CA THR A 314 -0.50 -2.04 29.33
C THR A 314 -1.64 -1.07 29.13
N ILE A 315 -2.79 -1.37 29.70
CA ILE A 315 -4.00 -0.56 29.58
C ILE A 315 -4.53 -0.17 30.96
N TRP A 316 -5.29 0.92 31.00
CA TRP A 316 -6.11 1.31 32.15
C TRP A 316 -7.58 1.05 31.83
N ARG A 317 -8.23 0.24 32.66
CA ARG A 317 -9.64 -0.16 32.56
C ARG A 317 -10.19 -0.31 33.94
N ASP A 318 -11.42 0.12 34.18
CA ASP A 318 -12.13 -0.04 35.46
C ASP A 318 -11.29 0.41 36.66
N GLN A 319 -10.67 1.59 36.55
CA GLN A 319 -9.80 2.21 37.57
C GLN A 319 -8.59 1.35 38.00
N SER A 320 -8.17 0.43 37.18
CA SER A 320 -7.02 -0.44 37.43
C SER A 320 -6.16 -0.65 36.18
N MET A 321 -4.90 -1.01 36.42
CA MET A 321 -3.93 -1.29 35.38
C MET A 321 -4.02 -2.77 35.00
N HIS A 322 -4.13 -3.05 33.69
CA HIS A 322 -4.15 -4.41 33.14
C HIS A 322 -3.04 -4.59 32.12
N ARG A 323 -2.49 -5.79 32.09
CA ARG A 323 -1.62 -6.24 31.00
C ARG A 323 -2.39 -7.20 30.12
N ILE A 324 -2.44 -6.92 28.83
CA ILE A 324 -3.11 -7.73 27.83
C ILE A 324 -2.13 -8.19 26.76
N ALA A 325 -2.42 -9.31 26.14
CA ALA A 325 -1.73 -9.84 24.99
C ALA A 325 -2.53 -9.50 23.74
N TYR A 326 -1.98 -8.64 22.88
CA TYR A 326 -2.63 -8.22 21.65
C TYR A 326 -2.02 -8.93 20.46
N THR A 327 -2.77 -9.81 19.78
CA THR A 327 -2.32 -10.48 18.56
C THR A 327 -2.56 -9.57 17.36
N LEU A 328 -1.50 -9.25 16.61
CA LEU A 328 -1.57 -8.41 15.42
C LEU A 328 -2.36 -9.12 14.30
N PRO A 329 -3.47 -8.55 13.82
CA PRO A 329 -4.11 -9.05 12.62
C PRO A 329 -3.25 -8.79 11.39
N ARG A 330 -3.40 -9.64 10.37
CA ARG A 330 -2.82 -9.39 9.05
C ARG A 330 -3.54 -8.22 8.39
N ALA A 331 -2.79 -7.31 7.83
CA ALA A 331 -3.32 -6.25 6.98
C ALA A 331 -4.00 -6.85 5.74
N GLN A 332 -5.23 -6.44 5.45
CA GLN A 332 -6.00 -6.92 4.29
C GLN A 332 -6.91 -5.82 3.76
N PHE A 333 -6.75 -5.47 2.48
CA PHE A 333 -7.57 -4.45 1.82
C PHE A 333 -9.06 -4.81 1.77
N SER A 334 -9.36 -6.10 1.64
CA SER A 334 -10.73 -6.62 1.45
C SER A 334 -11.59 -6.68 2.71
N LYS A 335 -11.06 -6.29 3.88
CA LYS A 335 -11.78 -6.42 5.16
C LYS A 335 -12.51 -5.16 5.63
N SER A 336 -12.38 -4.05 4.94
CA SER A 336 -13.17 -2.85 5.17
C SER A 336 -14.49 -2.93 4.38
N LEU A 337 -15.51 -2.21 4.86
CA LEU A 337 -16.80 -2.09 4.15
C LEU A 337 -16.60 -1.59 2.70
N ILE A 338 -15.66 -0.65 2.53
CA ILE A 338 -15.17 -0.19 1.23
C ILE A 338 -13.69 -0.59 1.14
N PRO A 339 -13.32 -1.59 0.32
CA PRO A 339 -11.94 -1.97 0.10
C PRO A 339 -11.13 -0.79 -0.42
N SER A 340 -10.09 -0.36 0.32
CA SER A 340 -9.30 0.83 -0.03
C SER A 340 -8.51 0.67 -1.32
N GLU A 341 -8.11 -0.55 -1.66
CA GLU A 341 -7.33 -0.88 -2.85
C GLU A 341 -7.79 -2.20 -3.48
N ARG A 342 -7.52 -2.30 -4.78
CA ARG A 342 -7.70 -3.50 -5.58
C ARG A 342 -6.59 -3.56 -6.62
N TYR A 343 -5.64 -4.48 -6.43
CA TYR A 343 -4.51 -4.65 -7.33
C TYR A 343 -4.70 -5.85 -8.25
N ASP A 344 -4.06 -5.79 -9.43
CA ASP A 344 -3.97 -6.86 -10.43
C ASP A 344 -5.33 -7.43 -10.87
N ALA A 345 -6.38 -6.65 -10.77
CA ALA A 345 -7.72 -7.03 -11.19
C ALA A 345 -8.41 -5.90 -11.96
N PRO A 346 -9.17 -6.22 -13.04
CA PRO A 346 -10.03 -5.25 -13.69
C PRO A 346 -11.14 -4.80 -12.74
N PRO A 347 -11.80 -3.65 -13.01
CA PRO A 347 -13.01 -3.27 -12.28
C PRO A 347 -14.11 -4.31 -12.47
N ASP A 348 -14.76 -4.70 -11.37
CA ASP A 348 -15.99 -5.48 -11.45
C ASP A 348 -17.15 -4.59 -11.85
N TYR A 349 -18.02 -5.10 -12.69
CA TYR A 349 -19.28 -4.45 -13.06
C TYR A 349 -20.33 -5.46 -13.49
N LEU A 350 -21.59 -5.01 -13.45
CA LEU A 350 -22.75 -5.72 -14.00
C LEU A 350 -23.64 -4.71 -14.73
N VAL A 351 -24.07 -5.05 -15.94
CA VAL A 351 -25.05 -4.28 -16.73
C VAL A 351 -26.34 -5.11 -16.84
N ALA A 352 -27.46 -4.50 -16.46
CA ALA A 352 -28.78 -5.10 -16.58
C ALA A 352 -29.81 -4.03 -16.93
N GLY A 353 -30.51 -4.15 -18.07
CA GLY A 353 -31.51 -3.18 -18.54
C GLY A 353 -30.97 -1.74 -18.68
N GLY A 354 -29.65 -1.59 -18.90
CA GLY A 354 -28.97 -0.30 -18.96
C GLY A 354 -28.49 0.22 -17.61
N LEU A 355 -28.87 -0.39 -16.51
CA LEU A 355 -28.33 -0.08 -15.19
C LEU A 355 -26.92 -0.67 -15.07
N VAL A 356 -25.93 0.13 -14.69
CA VAL A 356 -24.55 -0.31 -14.47
C VAL A 356 -24.28 -0.32 -12.98
N PHE A 357 -23.97 -1.49 -12.45
CA PHE A 357 -23.66 -1.70 -11.05
C PHE A 357 -22.17 -1.94 -10.86
N GLN A 358 -21.59 -1.35 -9.82
CA GLN A 358 -20.18 -1.53 -9.45
C GLN A 358 -20.04 -1.63 -7.92
N PRO A 359 -19.12 -2.45 -7.41
CA PRO A 359 -18.79 -2.41 -5.99
C PRO A 359 -18.09 -1.10 -5.66
N LEU A 360 -18.49 -0.48 -4.55
CA LEU A 360 -17.82 0.71 -4.03
C LEU A 360 -16.46 0.31 -3.48
N ASN A 361 -15.40 0.92 -4.00
CA ASN A 361 -14.02 0.69 -3.59
C ASN A 361 -13.15 1.95 -3.75
N GLY A 362 -11.97 1.94 -3.16
CA GLY A 362 -11.03 3.06 -3.20
C GLY A 362 -10.67 3.54 -4.61
N PRO A 363 -10.35 2.66 -5.58
CA PRO A 363 -10.11 3.06 -6.95
C PRO A 363 -11.28 3.82 -7.60
N LEU A 364 -12.53 3.37 -7.41
CA LEU A 364 -13.72 4.09 -7.88
C LEU A 364 -13.87 5.44 -7.17
N MET A 365 -13.70 5.48 -5.84
CA MET A 365 -13.73 6.71 -5.05
C MET A 365 -12.71 7.74 -5.57
N ARG A 366 -11.49 7.31 -5.88
CA ARG A 366 -10.45 8.18 -6.46
C ARG A 366 -10.82 8.65 -7.87
N ALA A 367 -11.41 7.80 -8.70
CA ALA A 367 -11.86 8.16 -10.05
C ALA A 367 -12.96 9.21 -10.02
N LEU A 368 -13.85 9.19 -9.02
CA LEU A 368 -14.88 10.21 -8.81
C LEU A 368 -14.29 11.56 -8.34
N GLY A 369 -13.20 11.50 -7.58
CA GLY A 369 -12.48 12.67 -7.10
C GLY A 369 -13.36 13.60 -6.24
N LYS A 370 -13.28 14.91 -6.50
CA LYS A 370 -14.04 15.93 -5.77
C LYS A 370 -15.54 15.94 -6.09
N ASN A 371 -15.94 15.28 -7.17
CA ASN A 371 -17.34 15.22 -7.64
C ASN A 371 -18.12 14.04 -7.06
N LYS A 372 -17.52 13.29 -6.15
CA LYS A 372 -18.21 12.16 -5.52
C LYS A 372 -19.31 12.66 -4.56
N PRO A 373 -20.44 11.94 -4.44
CA PRO A 373 -21.45 12.23 -3.43
C PRO A 373 -20.84 12.18 -2.01
N ILE A 374 -21.22 13.13 -1.16
CA ILE A 374 -20.71 13.24 0.22
C ILE A 374 -21.04 11.97 1.02
N LEU A 375 -22.18 11.35 0.75
CA LEU A 375 -22.64 10.15 1.43
C LEU A 375 -21.65 8.97 1.28
N LEU A 376 -20.94 8.89 0.14
CA LEU A 376 -19.91 7.85 -0.07
C LEU A 376 -18.73 8.02 0.89
N ASP A 377 -18.36 9.24 1.25
CA ASP A 377 -17.30 9.50 2.23
C ASP A 377 -17.68 9.05 3.64
N TYR A 378 -18.96 9.14 3.97
CA TYR A 378 -19.46 8.69 5.28
C TYR A 378 -19.18 7.19 5.52
N TYR A 379 -19.23 6.37 4.48
CA TYR A 379 -18.99 4.93 4.59
C TYR A 379 -17.52 4.54 4.42
N ASN A 380 -16.67 5.43 3.89
CA ASN A 380 -15.30 5.09 3.50
C ASN A 380 -14.45 4.55 4.66
N ASP A 381 -14.61 5.11 5.85
CA ASP A 381 -13.79 4.75 7.03
C ASP A 381 -14.53 3.85 8.03
N ARG A 382 -15.67 3.28 7.63
CA ARG A 382 -16.46 2.46 8.53
C ARG A 382 -16.08 0.98 8.46
N PRO A 383 -16.08 0.28 9.60
CA PRO A 383 -16.00 -1.17 9.59
C PRO A 383 -17.24 -1.75 8.91
N PRO A 384 -17.19 -3.01 8.45
CA PRO A 384 -18.38 -3.71 7.97
C PRO A 384 -19.51 -3.61 8.99
N LEU A 385 -20.72 -3.31 8.53
CA LEU A 385 -21.93 -3.26 9.37
C LEU A 385 -22.37 -4.69 9.75
N GLU A 386 -23.17 -4.84 10.79
CA GLU A 386 -23.65 -6.17 11.23
C GLU A 386 -24.34 -6.94 10.10
N GLU A 387 -25.10 -6.22 9.30
CA GLU A 387 -25.91 -6.77 8.22
C GLU A 387 -25.32 -6.54 6.83
N ARG A 388 -24.10 -5.91 6.72
CA ARG A 388 -23.55 -5.51 5.45
C ARG A 388 -22.02 -5.51 5.48
N ASP A 389 -21.41 -6.29 4.60
CA ASP A 389 -19.96 -6.42 4.45
C ASP A 389 -19.41 -5.80 3.13
N GLY A 390 -20.29 -5.23 2.31
CA GLY A 390 -19.95 -4.52 1.08
C GLY A 390 -21.04 -3.56 0.63
N ILE A 391 -20.71 -2.63 -0.25
CA ILE A 391 -21.63 -1.66 -0.86
C ILE A 391 -21.54 -1.77 -2.37
N VAL A 392 -22.69 -1.85 -3.02
CA VAL A 392 -22.81 -1.79 -4.49
C VAL A 392 -23.50 -0.48 -4.87
N LEU A 393 -22.93 0.19 -5.87
CA LEU A 393 -23.52 1.40 -6.47
C LEU A 393 -24.26 1.06 -7.77
N LEU A 394 -25.40 1.71 -8.01
CA LEU A 394 -25.81 2.06 -9.35
C LEU A 394 -24.92 3.20 -9.80
N SER A 395 -23.89 2.90 -10.60
CA SER A 395 -22.85 3.86 -10.97
C SER A 395 -23.29 4.78 -12.11
N MET A 396 -24.14 4.29 -13.03
CA MET A 396 -24.76 5.05 -14.10
C MET A 396 -25.93 4.29 -14.70
N VAL A 397 -26.76 5.00 -15.46
CA VAL A 397 -27.76 4.44 -16.36
C VAL A 397 -27.35 4.72 -17.80
N LEU A 398 -27.33 3.69 -18.64
CA LEU A 398 -27.14 3.80 -20.09
C LEU A 398 -28.52 4.00 -20.72
N PRO A 399 -28.78 5.19 -21.30
CA PRO A 399 -30.10 5.51 -21.81
C PRO A 399 -30.63 4.53 -22.86
N ASP A 400 -31.92 4.15 -22.72
CA ASP A 400 -32.69 3.37 -23.64
C ASP A 400 -34.18 3.70 -23.39
N ASP A 401 -35.07 3.47 -24.37
CA ASP A 401 -36.52 3.68 -24.18
C ASP A 401 -37.08 2.86 -22.98
N TYR A 402 -36.48 1.77 -22.67
CA TYR A 402 -36.84 0.87 -21.56
C TYR A 402 -36.63 1.50 -20.16
N ASN A 403 -35.60 2.31 -20.00
CA ASN A 403 -35.23 2.92 -18.71
C ASN A 403 -35.46 4.45 -18.71
N ARG A 404 -36.38 4.93 -19.55
CA ARG A 404 -36.72 6.35 -19.69
C ARG A 404 -37.12 6.97 -18.33
N GLY A 405 -36.54 8.13 -18.02
CA GLY A 405 -36.75 8.87 -16.76
C GLY A 405 -35.76 8.51 -15.66
N TYR A 406 -34.85 7.58 -15.91
CA TYR A 406 -33.79 7.18 -14.97
C TYR A 406 -32.39 7.57 -15.47
N GLU A 407 -32.26 8.25 -16.60
CA GLU A 407 -31.00 8.49 -17.32
C GLU A 407 -29.96 9.27 -16.50
N ASP A 408 -30.44 10.16 -15.63
CA ASP A 408 -29.59 11.03 -14.82
C ASP A 408 -29.15 10.40 -13.48
N ILE A 409 -29.66 9.20 -13.15
CA ILE A 409 -29.36 8.54 -11.90
C ILE A 409 -27.92 7.97 -11.95
N ARG A 410 -27.11 8.33 -10.95
CA ARG A 410 -25.73 7.86 -10.85
C ARG A 410 -25.20 7.93 -9.43
N TYR A 411 -24.28 6.98 -9.13
CA TYR A 411 -23.54 6.90 -7.88
C TYR A 411 -24.43 6.83 -6.65
N ILE A 412 -25.50 6.03 -6.73
CA ILE A 412 -26.47 5.80 -5.66
C ILE A 412 -26.25 4.39 -5.10
N MET A 413 -26.26 4.25 -3.78
CA MET A 413 -26.05 2.97 -3.08
C MET A 413 -27.30 2.12 -3.12
N VAL A 414 -27.13 0.88 -3.63
CA VAL A 414 -28.21 -0.12 -3.68
C VAL A 414 -28.36 -0.75 -2.32
N ASP A 415 -29.59 -0.80 -1.82
CA ASP A 415 -29.95 -1.50 -0.59
C ASP A 415 -30.47 -2.92 -0.86
N GLN A 416 -31.55 -3.01 -1.66
CA GLN A 416 -32.19 -4.26 -1.98
C GLN A 416 -32.61 -4.33 -3.46
N ILE A 417 -32.68 -5.53 -3.98
CA ILE A 417 -33.33 -5.83 -5.26
C ILE A 417 -34.31 -6.96 -5.04
N ASN A 418 -35.59 -6.75 -5.42
CA ASN A 418 -36.67 -7.71 -5.24
C ASN A 418 -36.73 -8.28 -3.79
N GLY A 419 -36.58 -7.40 -2.78
CA GLY A 419 -36.55 -7.76 -1.37
C GLY A 419 -35.28 -8.45 -0.87
N GLN A 420 -34.29 -8.70 -1.73
CA GLN A 420 -33.01 -9.30 -1.34
C GLN A 420 -31.96 -8.20 -1.08
N VAL A 421 -31.32 -8.22 0.09
CA VAL A 421 -30.25 -7.29 0.44
C VAL A 421 -29.02 -7.52 -0.45
N ILE A 422 -28.44 -6.42 -0.95
CA ILE A 422 -27.30 -6.45 -1.88
C ILE A 422 -26.02 -6.02 -1.17
N HIS A 423 -25.05 -6.93 -1.10
CA HIS A 423 -23.70 -6.70 -0.58
C HIS A 423 -22.64 -6.68 -1.68
N LYS A 424 -22.85 -7.43 -2.73
CA LYS A 424 -21.93 -7.66 -3.85
C LYS A 424 -22.69 -7.90 -5.17
N LEU A 425 -21.97 -7.86 -6.29
CA LEU A 425 -22.59 -8.00 -7.62
C LEU A 425 -23.24 -9.35 -7.87
N GLU A 426 -22.76 -10.43 -7.24
CA GLU A 426 -23.37 -11.76 -7.33
C GLU A 426 -24.78 -11.78 -6.73
N ASP A 427 -25.03 -10.99 -5.68
CA ASP A 427 -26.35 -10.88 -5.07
C ASP A 427 -27.35 -10.26 -6.04
N ILE A 428 -26.90 -9.28 -6.86
CA ILE A 428 -27.74 -8.69 -7.93
C ILE A 428 -28.12 -9.75 -8.96
N LYS A 429 -27.16 -10.56 -9.41
CA LYS A 429 -27.46 -11.65 -10.36
C LYS A 429 -28.50 -12.61 -9.79
N ALA A 430 -28.38 -12.98 -8.53
CA ALA A 430 -29.32 -13.87 -7.85
C ALA A 430 -30.72 -13.22 -7.72
N ALA A 431 -30.77 -11.94 -7.31
CA ALA A 431 -32.02 -11.21 -7.14
C ALA A 431 -32.78 -11.00 -8.46
N LEU A 432 -32.07 -10.75 -9.57
CA LEU A 432 -32.69 -10.56 -10.89
C LEU A 432 -33.29 -11.84 -11.50
N ILE A 433 -33.00 -13.04 -10.93
CA ILE A 433 -33.66 -14.28 -11.34
C ILE A 433 -35.07 -14.37 -10.76
N GLN A 434 -35.39 -13.62 -9.71
CA GLN A 434 -36.66 -13.71 -8.97
C GLN A 434 -37.40 -12.35 -9.00
N PRO A 435 -38.06 -12.00 -10.13
CA PRO A 435 -38.80 -10.74 -10.21
C PRO A 435 -40.06 -10.77 -9.32
N GLU A 436 -40.45 -9.60 -8.82
CA GLU A 436 -41.68 -9.44 -8.04
C GLU A 436 -42.84 -9.00 -8.95
N ALA A 437 -43.84 -9.86 -9.11
CA ALA A 437 -45.02 -9.59 -9.94
C ALA A 437 -44.71 -9.08 -11.37
N GLY A 438 -43.66 -9.61 -12.01
CA GLY A 438 -43.22 -9.22 -13.35
C GLY A 438 -42.33 -8.00 -13.42
N PHE A 439 -41.85 -7.48 -12.29
CA PHE A 439 -41.01 -6.31 -12.23
C PHE A 439 -39.75 -6.57 -11.41
N HIS A 440 -38.68 -5.87 -11.75
CA HIS A 440 -37.52 -5.70 -10.90
C HIS A 440 -37.61 -4.39 -10.13
N ARG A 441 -37.57 -4.48 -8.79
CA ARG A 441 -37.59 -3.35 -7.89
C ARG A 441 -36.21 -3.17 -7.30
N ILE A 442 -35.52 -2.08 -7.67
CA ILE A 442 -34.20 -1.72 -7.15
C ILE A 442 -34.41 -0.62 -6.11
N GLN A 443 -34.20 -0.93 -4.85
CA GLN A 443 -34.31 -0.01 -3.73
C GLN A 443 -32.94 0.50 -3.33
N PHE A 444 -32.88 1.78 -2.97
CA PHE A 444 -31.65 2.45 -2.58
C PHE A 444 -31.61 2.68 -1.07
N MET A 445 -30.42 2.96 -0.53
CA MET A 445 -30.28 3.24 0.90
C MET A 445 -31.15 4.41 1.34
N PRO A 446 -31.62 4.45 2.60
CA PRO A 446 -32.60 5.43 3.08
C PRO A 446 -32.21 6.89 2.90
N ASP A 447 -30.91 7.20 2.94
CA ASP A 447 -30.39 8.57 2.84
C ASP A 447 -30.17 9.02 1.39
N GLU A 448 -30.51 8.19 0.41
CA GLU A 448 -30.36 8.52 -1.02
C GLU A 448 -31.50 9.40 -1.53
N SER A 449 -31.24 10.17 -2.58
CA SER A 449 -32.19 11.13 -3.18
C SER A 449 -33.38 10.47 -3.86
N ILE A 450 -33.28 9.19 -4.22
CA ILE A 450 -34.30 8.40 -4.88
C ILE A 450 -34.50 7.11 -4.08
N HIS A 451 -35.77 6.76 -3.85
CA HIS A 451 -36.10 5.58 -3.07
C HIS A 451 -35.96 4.28 -3.87
N GLN A 452 -36.47 4.25 -5.12
CA GLN A 452 -36.45 3.03 -5.94
C GLN A 452 -36.52 3.33 -7.45
N ILE A 453 -36.08 2.34 -8.23
CA ILE A 453 -36.33 2.16 -9.66
C ILE A 453 -37.17 0.91 -9.87
N VAL A 454 -38.11 0.94 -10.83
CA VAL A 454 -38.93 -0.23 -11.21
C VAL A 454 -38.82 -0.44 -12.70
N LEU A 455 -38.49 -1.67 -13.12
CA LEU A 455 -38.31 -2.05 -14.53
C LEU A 455 -39.06 -3.36 -14.83
N ASP A 456 -39.56 -3.49 -16.05
CA ASP A 456 -40.20 -4.74 -16.52
C ASP A 456 -39.16 -5.87 -16.62
N SER A 457 -39.42 -6.98 -15.96
CA SER A 457 -38.46 -8.10 -15.90
C SER A 457 -38.41 -8.91 -17.20
N THR A 458 -39.47 -8.90 -18.00
CA THR A 458 -39.60 -9.70 -19.22
C THR A 458 -38.73 -9.16 -20.35
N GLU A 459 -38.66 -7.82 -20.46
CA GLU A 459 -37.88 -7.16 -21.51
C GLU A 459 -36.39 -7.01 -21.17
N MET A 460 -36.05 -7.01 -19.90
CA MET A 460 -34.68 -6.70 -19.43
C MET A 460 -33.57 -7.47 -20.14
N PRO A 461 -33.65 -8.81 -20.37
CA PRO A 461 -32.59 -9.54 -21.07
C PRO A 461 -32.33 -9.03 -22.49
N ALA A 462 -33.39 -8.86 -23.28
CA ALA A 462 -33.28 -8.38 -24.67
C ALA A 462 -32.76 -6.93 -24.74
N VAL A 463 -33.21 -6.07 -23.81
CA VAL A 463 -32.76 -4.70 -23.66
C VAL A 463 -31.27 -4.68 -23.30
N THR A 464 -30.84 -5.54 -22.38
CA THR A 464 -29.42 -5.63 -21.97
C THR A 464 -28.53 -5.93 -23.18
N GLU A 465 -28.89 -6.92 -24.00
CA GLU A 465 -28.14 -7.26 -25.22
C GLU A 465 -28.07 -6.07 -26.20
N ARG A 466 -29.20 -5.40 -26.44
CA ARG A 466 -29.27 -4.24 -27.33
C ARG A 466 -28.36 -3.11 -26.83
N ILE A 467 -28.37 -2.83 -25.54
CA ILE A 467 -27.55 -1.81 -24.91
C ILE A 467 -26.05 -2.18 -25.01
N LEU A 468 -25.66 -3.42 -24.72
CA LEU A 468 -24.30 -3.86 -24.87
C LEU A 468 -23.75 -3.64 -26.29
N GLN A 469 -24.56 -3.95 -27.31
CA GLN A 469 -24.23 -3.71 -28.71
C GLN A 469 -24.12 -2.22 -29.03
N HIS A 470 -25.13 -1.44 -28.63
CA HIS A 470 -25.19 0.01 -28.91
C HIS A 470 -24.00 0.77 -28.31
N TYR A 471 -23.66 0.50 -27.04
CA TYR A 471 -22.57 1.13 -26.31
C TYR A 471 -21.22 0.43 -26.45
N ARG A 472 -21.16 -0.65 -27.27
CA ARG A 472 -19.95 -1.45 -27.52
C ARG A 472 -19.31 -1.98 -26.22
N ILE A 473 -20.12 -2.45 -25.30
CA ILE A 473 -19.67 -3.06 -24.05
C ILE A 473 -19.39 -4.54 -24.30
N PRO A 474 -18.19 -5.04 -23.98
CA PRO A 474 -17.76 -6.37 -24.41
C PRO A 474 -18.52 -7.51 -23.72
N ALA A 475 -19.02 -7.31 -22.52
CA ALA A 475 -19.78 -8.30 -21.76
C ALA A 475 -20.73 -7.63 -20.76
N ALA A 476 -21.83 -8.30 -20.41
CA ALA A 476 -22.77 -7.81 -19.40
C ALA A 476 -22.17 -7.79 -17.98
N SER A 477 -21.10 -8.51 -17.73
CA SER A 477 -20.42 -8.47 -16.42
C SER A 477 -18.95 -8.84 -16.52
N SER A 478 -18.18 -8.27 -15.60
CA SER A 478 -16.83 -8.68 -15.22
C SER A 478 -16.86 -8.89 -13.70
N LEU A 479 -16.70 -10.15 -13.23
CA LEU A 479 -16.76 -10.54 -11.82
C LEU A 479 -15.58 -11.44 -11.49
#